data_ce4da5d6f4b328b10d91864e5310b431
#
_entry.id   ce4da5d6f4b328b10d91864e5310b431
#
_cell.length_a   1.000
_cell.length_b   1.000
_cell.length_c   1.000
_cell.angle_alpha   90.00
_cell.angle_beta   90.00
_cell.angle_gamma   90.00
#
_symmetry.space_group_name_H-M   'P 1'
#
loop_
_entity.id
_entity.type
_entity.pdbx_description
1 polymer ?
#
loop_
_entity_poly.entity_id
_entity_poly.type
_entity_poly.pdbx_seq_one_letter_code
_entity_poly.pdbx_strand_id
1 'polypeptide(L)'
;MDFNGGFNSAYGHNQLPGCTGLQLSSNNPQGYFAEDGQVKNYYVDERFKRVCQFAQKLWSQGLINPEAITQDYSKFQSLARGDGDTALVGFTWGWELGDRFGVNVSDQYISMPQMKENEDTEKICYSYDFYDLNYGGNRYSMSAKCANKEAAMKFIDGFYDEVVSMQVLFGGISDGCIADNGDGTYAVLPPQDPSIDPGTWKWNSSFADNGGMYIRDDLKLTLGTDMQAVNEEKSVYDPLFEDLDTQDIYPALFMKYSADDTNTLAMNQANINNITDQTWSAWVSDSSRDIDAEWDAYVESVMSAGLSQNLEIRQAAFETYLANQG
;
A
#
# COMPACT_ATOMS: atom_id res chain seq x y z
N MET A 1 -3.73 4.78 19.17
CA MET A 1 -3.44 4.58 17.75
C MET A 1 -2.07 3.95 17.60
N ASP A 2 -1.94 3.00 16.72
CA ASP A 2 -0.66 2.35 16.41
C ASP A 2 -0.49 2.26 14.89
N PHE A 3 0.73 2.36 14.40
CA PHE A 3 1.08 2.24 13.00
C PHE A 3 2.47 1.61 12.82
N ASN A 4 2.68 0.97 11.69
CA ASN A 4 3.97 0.39 11.36
C ASN A 4 4.99 1.50 11.14
N GLY A 5 6.13 1.42 11.80
CA GLY A 5 7.15 2.45 11.84
C GLY A 5 7.64 2.93 10.49
N GLY A 6 8.16 4.15 10.48
CA GLY A 6 8.67 4.82 9.30
C GLY A 6 7.64 5.64 8.54
N PHE A 7 8.15 6.66 7.87
CA PHE A 7 7.36 7.63 7.13
C PHE A 7 6.60 7.01 5.93
N ASN A 8 7.26 6.12 5.21
CA ASN A 8 6.73 5.50 3.99
C ASN A 8 6.02 4.16 4.24
N SER A 9 5.60 3.91 5.48
CA SER A 9 4.90 2.66 5.81
C SER A 9 3.54 2.57 5.15
N ALA A 10 3.20 1.39 4.64
CA ALA A 10 1.88 1.10 4.09
C ALA A 10 0.77 1.19 5.15
N TYR A 11 1.10 0.89 6.41
CA TYR A 11 0.14 0.88 7.53
C TYR A 11 0.40 2.02 8.49
N GLY A 12 0.11 3.24 8.07
CA GLY A 12 0.37 4.42 8.87
C GLY A 12 -0.28 5.69 8.34
N HIS A 13 0.39 6.82 8.53
CA HIS A 13 -0.13 8.14 8.19
C HIS A 13 -0.51 8.28 6.70
N ASN A 14 0.08 7.50 5.80
CA ASN A 14 -0.27 7.47 4.37
C ASN A 14 -1.71 6.98 4.09
N GLN A 15 -2.40 6.44 5.09
CA GLN A 15 -3.82 6.11 4.99
C GLN A 15 -4.74 7.30 5.33
N LEU A 16 -4.21 8.35 5.96
CA LEU A 16 -4.98 9.54 6.35
C LEU A 16 -5.27 10.53 5.21
N PRO A 17 -4.50 10.65 4.12
CA PRO A 17 -4.79 11.62 3.06
C PRO A 17 -6.21 11.51 2.51
N GLY A 18 -6.78 10.31 2.43
CA GLY A 18 -8.15 10.09 1.99
C GLY A 18 -9.20 10.83 2.83
N CYS A 19 -8.93 11.05 4.13
CA CYS A 19 -9.80 11.85 5.01
C CYS A 19 -9.91 13.31 4.57
N THR A 20 -8.92 13.81 3.84
CA THR A 20 -8.82 15.20 3.35
C THR A 20 -9.32 15.35 1.92
N GLY A 21 -9.92 14.31 1.34
CA GLY A 21 -10.37 14.29 -0.06
C GLY A 21 -9.27 14.03 -1.08
N LEU A 22 -8.06 13.67 -0.65
CA LEU A 22 -6.95 13.37 -1.55
C LEU A 22 -6.94 11.90 -1.95
N GLN A 23 -7.00 11.64 -3.27
CA GLN A 23 -6.79 10.31 -3.82
C GLN A 23 -5.29 10.04 -3.98
N LEU A 24 -4.72 9.34 -3.01
CA LEU A 24 -3.32 8.92 -3.02
C LEU A 24 -3.24 7.40 -3.03
N SER A 25 -2.59 6.82 -4.04
CA SER A 25 -2.40 5.37 -4.10
C SER A 25 -1.40 4.89 -3.06
N SER A 26 -1.74 3.85 -2.31
CA SER A 26 -0.83 3.19 -1.37
C SER A 26 0.38 2.55 -2.06
N ASN A 27 0.26 2.20 -3.34
CA ASN A 27 1.36 1.69 -4.16
C ASN A 27 2.33 2.79 -4.65
N ASN A 28 2.09 4.05 -4.25
CA ASN A 28 2.95 5.18 -4.55
C ASN A 28 3.46 5.86 -3.27
N PRO A 29 4.39 5.24 -2.55
CA PRO A 29 4.88 5.74 -1.25
C PRO A 29 5.68 7.05 -1.38
N GLN A 30 5.91 7.54 -2.60
CA GLN A 30 6.62 8.78 -2.86
C GLN A 30 5.71 10.01 -2.85
N GLY A 31 4.42 9.83 -2.61
CA GLY A 31 3.46 10.92 -2.40
C GLY A 31 3.00 11.64 -3.68
N TYR A 32 3.29 11.13 -4.88
CA TYR A 32 2.82 11.76 -6.12
C TYR A 32 1.35 11.44 -6.37
N PHE A 33 0.59 12.44 -6.77
CA PHE A 33 -0.81 12.32 -7.16
C PHE A 33 -1.11 13.24 -8.35
N ALA A 34 -2.25 13.01 -9.00
CA ALA A 34 -2.77 13.92 -10.02
C ALA A 34 -4.02 14.63 -9.49
N GLU A 35 -4.20 15.86 -9.90
CA GLU A 35 -5.39 16.66 -9.62
C GLU A 35 -5.54 17.69 -10.73
N ASP A 36 -6.69 17.73 -11.36
CA ASP A 36 -6.97 18.60 -12.53
C ASP A 36 -5.93 18.42 -13.66
N GLY A 37 -5.46 17.20 -13.90
CA GLY A 37 -4.45 16.90 -14.91
C GLY A 37 -3.02 17.35 -14.57
N GLN A 38 -2.78 17.81 -13.34
CA GLN A 38 -1.46 18.23 -12.87
C GLN A 38 -0.89 17.24 -11.87
N VAL A 39 0.36 16.86 -12.07
CA VAL A 39 1.11 16.04 -11.11
C VAL A 39 1.59 16.90 -9.96
N LYS A 40 1.21 16.53 -8.77
CA LYS A 40 1.55 17.19 -7.51
C LYS A 40 2.23 16.20 -6.55
N ASN A 41 2.70 16.70 -5.42
CA ASN A 41 3.27 15.86 -4.39
C ASN A 41 2.67 16.18 -3.02
N TYR A 42 2.17 15.15 -2.35
CA TYR A 42 1.50 15.25 -1.05
C TYR A 42 2.39 15.84 0.04
N TYR A 43 3.69 15.56 0.01
CA TYR A 43 4.59 16.00 1.08
C TYR A 43 4.86 17.51 1.10
N VAL A 44 4.47 18.25 0.07
CA VAL A 44 4.48 19.71 0.03
C VAL A 44 3.08 20.31 -0.11
N ASP A 45 2.05 19.51 0.10
CA ASP A 45 0.65 19.93 0.08
C ASP A 45 0.17 20.31 1.49
N GLU A 46 -0.70 21.31 1.59
CA GLU A 46 -1.28 21.75 2.87
C GLU A 46 -2.03 20.62 3.61
N ARG A 47 -2.52 19.62 2.89
CA ARG A 47 -3.15 18.43 3.47
C ARG A 47 -2.16 17.60 4.29
N PHE A 48 -0.90 17.51 3.84
CA PHE A 48 0.17 16.86 4.60
C PHE A 48 0.48 17.63 5.89
N LYS A 49 0.57 18.96 5.83
CA LYS A 49 0.77 19.80 7.03
C LYS A 49 -0.30 19.50 8.08
N ARG A 50 -1.57 19.49 7.67
CA ARG A 50 -2.69 19.22 8.59
C ARG A 50 -2.64 17.80 9.17
N VAL A 51 -2.24 16.80 8.39
CA VAL A 51 -2.05 15.44 8.90
C VAL A 51 -0.90 15.38 9.91
N CYS A 52 0.20 16.10 9.70
CA CYS A 52 1.29 16.22 10.67
C CYS A 52 0.83 16.87 11.97
N GLN A 53 0.06 17.98 11.89
CA GLN A 53 -0.53 18.65 13.05
C GLN A 53 -1.48 17.75 13.83
N PHE A 54 -2.30 16.98 13.13
CA PHE A 54 -3.18 15.99 13.75
C PHE A 54 -2.39 14.90 14.47
N ALA A 55 -1.37 14.34 13.84
CA ALA A 55 -0.52 13.33 14.44
C ALA A 55 0.26 13.88 15.66
N GLN A 56 0.81 15.10 15.57
CA GLN A 56 1.47 15.78 16.69
C GLN A 56 0.51 15.97 17.89
N LYS A 57 -0.73 16.39 17.62
CA LYS A 57 -1.77 16.51 18.66
C LYS A 57 -2.04 15.19 19.35
N LEU A 58 -2.20 14.10 18.59
CA LEU A 58 -2.41 12.77 19.17
C LEU A 58 -1.20 12.30 19.98
N TRP A 59 0.00 12.54 19.48
CA TRP A 59 1.24 12.22 20.18
C TRP A 59 1.36 12.95 21.51
N SER A 60 1.11 14.28 21.51
CA SER A 60 1.16 15.11 22.73
C SER A 60 0.16 14.67 23.81
N GLN A 61 -0.93 14.01 23.40
CA GLN A 61 -1.94 13.46 24.30
C GLN A 61 -1.65 12.00 24.73
N GLY A 62 -0.53 11.42 24.30
CA GLY A 62 -0.19 10.02 24.59
C GLY A 62 -1.11 9.01 23.89
N LEU A 63 -1.77 9.41 22.79
CA LEU A 63 -2.71 8.57 22.05
C LEU A 63 -2.05 7.78 20.93
N ILE A 64 -0.78 8.04 20.62
CA ILE A 64 0.04 7.26 19.70
C ILE A 64 1.04 6.43 20.53
N ASN A 65 1.22 5.17 20.13
CA ASN A 65 2.28 4.33 20.69
C ASN A 65 3.64 5.03 20.54
N PRO A 66 4.41 5.25 21.64
CA PRO A 66 5.70 5.95 21.56
C PRO A 66 6.72 5.27 20.64
N GLU A 67 6.60 3.95 20.41
CA GLU A 67 7.48 3.19 19.53
C GLU A 67 6.99 3.19 18.07
N ALA A 68 5.81 3.74 17.77
CA ALA A 68 5.18 3.68 16.45
C ALA A 68 6.05 4.22 15.30
N ILE A 69 6.92 5.21 15.55
CA ILE A 69 7.83 5.77 14.55
C ILE A 69 9.02 4.84 14.25
N THR A 70 9.45 4.05 15.22
CA THR A 70 10.70 3.27 15.15
C THR A 70 10.51 1.76 15.16
N GLN A 71 9.30 1.28 15.46
CA GLN A 71 9.01 -0.16 15.51
C GLN A 71 9.05 -0.78 14.10
N ASP A 72 9.48 -2.01 14.04
CA ASP A 72 9.37 -2.83 12.85
C ASP A 72 8.00 -3.51 12.75
N TYR A 73 7.75 -4.18 11.62
CA TYR A 73 6.47 -4.86 11.39
C TYR A 73 6.19 -5.97 12.41
N SER A 74 7.21 -6.71 12.84
CA SER A 74 7.03 -7.78 13.82
C SER A 74 6.57 -7.25 15.18
N LYS A 75 7.16 -6.12 15.61
CA LYS A 75 6.75 -5.43 16.84
C LYS A 75 5.35 -4.85 16.71
N PHE A 76 5.06 -4.19 15.59
CA PHE A 76 3.74 -3.66 15.25
C PHE A 76 2.66 -4.74 15.33
N GLN A 77 2.90 -5.91 14.75
CA GLN A 77 1.95 -7.02 14.76
C GLN A 77 1.81 -7.65 16.14
N SER A 78 2.93 -7.87 16.84
CA SER A 78 2.90 -8.49 18.18
C SER A 78 2.17 -7.62 19.21
N LEU A 79 2.27 -6.29 19.11
CA LEU A 79 1.56 -5.37 20.00
C LEU A 79 0.03 -5.47 19.83
N ALA A 80 -0.44 -5.55 18.59
CA ALA A 80 -1.88 -5.66 18.33
C ALA A 80 -2.47 -7.01 18.75
N ARG A 81 -1.70 -8.08 18.60
CA ARG A 81 -2.08 -9.42 19.03
C ARG A 81 -2.04 -9.59 20.57
N GLY A 82 -1.33 -8.69 21.25
CA GLY A 82 -1.30 -8.60 22.70
C GLY A 82 -0.86 -9.89 23.38
N ASP A 83 -1.54 -10.23 24.50
CA ASP A 83 -1.40 -11.49 25.22
C ASP A 83 -2.31 -12.60 24.69
N GLY A 84 -3.04 -12.32 23.61
CA GLY A 84 -3.93 -13.24 22.92
C GLY A 84 -5.40 -13.21 23.37
N ASP A 85 -5.74 -12.49 24.45
CA ASP A 85 -7.12 -12.46 24.96
C ASP A 85 -7.71 -11.05 25.06
N THR A 86 -6.86 -10.02 25.07
CA THR A 86 -7.29 -8.65 25.33
C THR A 86 -6.84 -7.71 24.21
N ALA A 87 -7.79 -6.93 23.67
CA ALA A 87 -7.52 -5.84 22.76
C ALA A 87 -6.66 -4.74 23.43
N LEU A 88 -5.44 -4.52 22.95
CA LEU A 88 -4.51 -3.53 23.50
C LEU A 88 -4.43 -2.25 22.69
N VAL A 89 -4.76 -2.29 21.39
CA VAL A 89 -4.66 -1.17 20.47
C VAL A 89 -6.06 -0.68 20.13
N GLY A 90 -6.36 0.58 20.41
CA GLY A 90 -7.69 1.13 20.16
C GLY A 90 -7.99 1.40 18.68
N PHE A 91 -6.95 1.67 17.86
CA PHE A 91 -7.06 1.94 16.43
C PHE A 91 -5.74 1.66 15.73
N THR A 92 -5.79 0.99 14.59
CA THR A 92 -4.62 0.71 13.75
C THR A 92 -5.04 0.42 12.31
N TRP A 93 -4.07 0.26 11.42
CA TRP A 93 -4.25 -0.22 10.06
C TRP A 93 -3.73 -1.64 9.92
N GLY A 94 -4.23 -2.39 8.95
CA GLY A 94 -3.79 -3.75 8.66
C GLY A 94 -4.37 -4.25 7.35
N TRP A 95 -4.00 -5.47 6.98
CA TRP A 95 -4.52 -6.12 5.78
C TRP A 95 -5.98 -6.56 5.98
N GLU A 96 -6.23 -7.28 7.06
CA GLU A 96 -7.55 -7.71 7.54
C GLU A 96 -7.47 -7.97 9.05
N LEU A 97 -8.62 -8.15 9.70
CA LEU A 97 -8.68 -8.24 11.16
C LEU A 97 -7.94 -9.45 11.74
N GLY A 98 -8.06 -10.62 11.11
CA GLY A 98 -7.40 -11.85 11.57
C GLY A 98 -5.87 -11.79 11.44
N ASP A 99 -5.35 -11.27 10.31
CA ASP A 99 -3.92 -11.05 10.15
C ASP A 99 -3.39 -10.05 11.18
N ARG A 100 -4.11 -8.93 11.35
CA ARG A 100 -3.64 -7.84 12.21
C ARG A 100 -3.68 -8.19 13.69
N PHE A 101 -4.77 -8.79 14.15
CA PHE A 101 -5.05 -8.99 15.57
C PHE A 101 -4.93 -10.45 16.04
N GLY A 102 -4.87 -11.38 15.08
CA GLY A 102 -4.90 -12.82 15.39
C GLY A 102 -6.31 -13.32 15.73
N VAL A 103 -6.47 -14.63 15.66
CA VAL A 103 -7.77 -15.31 15.76
C VAL A 103 -8.50 -15.12 17.09
N ASN A 104 -7.79 -14.81 18.16
CA ASN A 104 -8.36 -14.72 19.50
C ASN A 104 -8.89 -13.32 19.86
N VAL A 105 -8.45 -12.27 19.12
CA VAL A 105 -8.72 -10.87 19.47
C VAL A 105 -9.45 -10.13 18.35
N SER A 106 -9.40 -10.66 17.13
CA SER A 106 -9.97 -10.00 15.94
C SER A 106 -11.47 -9.73 16.06
N ASP A 107 -12.24 -10.57 16.77
CA ASP A 107 -13.67 -10.37 17.00
C ASP A 107 -14.02 -9.16 17.91
N GLN A 108 -13.01 -8.57 18.57
CA GLN A 108 -13.17 -7.35 19.37
C GLN A 108 -13.01 -6.07 18.52
N TYR A 109 -12.74 -6.21 17.22
CA TYR A 109 -12.51 -5.09 16.30
C TYR A 109 -13.49 -5.13 15.13
N ILE A 110 -13.66 -4.00 14.50
CA ILE A 110 -14.42 -3.86 13.27
C ILE A 110 -13.64 -3.02 12.27
N SER A 111 -13.86 -3.26 10.99
CA SER A 111 -13.40 -2.38 9.92
C SER A 111 -14.16 -1.06 9.98
N MET A 112 -13.42 0.04 9.94
CA MET A 112 -13.99 1.38 10.07
C MET A 112 -14.10 2.03 8.69
N PRO A 113 -15.24 2.62 8.34
CA PRO A 113 -15.37 3.39 7.10
C PRO A 113 -14.42 4.60 7.12
N GLN A 114 -14.10 5.10 5.92
CA GLN A 114 -13.23 6.27 5.79
C GLN A 114 -13.83 7.47 6.54
N MET A 115 -13.00 8.09 7.36
CA MET A 115 -13.38 9.28 8.13
C MET A 115 -13.27 10.55 7.27
N LYS A 116 -14.00 11.59 7.68
CA LYS A 116 -13.78 12.95 7.21
C LYS A 116 -12.76 13.66 8.10
N GLU A 117 -11.98 14.57 7.53
CA GLU A 117 -11.09 15.43 8.29
C GLU A 117 -11.88 16.34 9.27
N ASN A 118 -12.99 16.87 8.78
CA ASN A 118 -13.93 17.71 9.55
C ASN A 118 -15.33 17.67 8.91
N GLU A 119 -16.28 18.38 9.50
CA GLU A 119 -17.67 18.43 9.03
C GLU A 119 -17.83 19.05 7.63
N ASP A 120 -16.93 19.95 7.25
CA ASP A 120 -16.94 20.66 5.96
C ASP A 120 -16.27 19.86 4.83
N THR A 121 -15.69 18.70 5.13
CA THR A 121 -15.06 17.84 4.11
C THR A 121 -16.14 17.24 3.21
N GLU A 122 -16.19 17.70 1.96
CA GLU A 122 -17.19 17.26 0.98
C GLU A 122 -16.83 15.89 0.38
N LYS A 123 -15.56 15.72 -0.04
CA LYS A 123 -15.05 14.50 -0.67
C LYS A 123 -14.17 13.73 0.31
N ILE A 124 -14.35 12.43 0.40
CA ILE A 124 -13.43 11.50 1.04
C ILE A 124 -12.96 10.48 0.03
N CYS A 125 -11.73 10.02 0.16
CA CYS A 125 -11.11 9.05 -0.72
C CYS A 125 -10.50 7.92 0.11
N TYR A 126 -10.30 6.77 -0.51
CA TYR A 126 -9.59 5.67 0.11
C TYR A 126 -8.26 5.46 -0.61
N SER A 127 -7.17 5.45 0.14
CA SER A 127 -5.81 5.46 -0.41
C SER A 127 -5.26 4.07 -0.76
N TYR A 128 -6.03 3.01 -0.58
CA TYR A 128 -5.62 1.67 -0.94
C TYR A 128 -5.87 1.40 -2.43
N ASP A 129 -5.39 0.28 -2.92
CA ASP A 129 -5.42 -0.15 -4.31
C ASP A 129 -6.80 0.04 -4.97
N PHE A 130 -6.93 1.08 -5.80
CA PHE A 130 -8.17 1.45 -6.48
C PHE A 130 -8.14 1.12 -7.98
N TYR A 131 -7.13 0.41 -8.45
CA TYR A 131 -7.14 -0.15 -9.79
C TYR A 131 -7.80 -1.52 -9.77
N ASP A 132 -8.82 -1.70 -10.60
CA ASP A 132 -9.47 -3.00 -10.85
C ASP A 132 -8.49 -4.06 -11.35
N LEU A 133 -7.34 -3.62 -11.83
CA LEU A 133 -6.25 -4.43 -12.29
C LEU A 133 -5.12 -4.37 -11.25
N ASN A 134 -5.05 -5.35 -10.40
CA ASN A 134 -3.94 -5.57 -9.47
C ASN A 134 -2.64 -5.86 -10.25
N TYR A 135 -2.08 -4.83 -10.89
CA TYR A 135 -0.84 -4.96 -11.64
C TYR A 135 0.39 -4.85 -10.74
N GLY A 136 1.15 -5.92 -10.62
CA GLY A 136 2.53 -5.86 -10.17
C GLY A 136 3.48 -5.72 -11.37
N GLY A 137 4.21 -4.62 -11.46
CA GLY A 137 5.24 -4.44 -12.48
C GLY A 137 6.59 -5.05 -12.08
N ASN A 138 7.46 -5.33 -13.08
CA ASN A 138 8.86 -5.71 -12.85
C ASN A 138 9.08 -6.96 -11.98
N ARG A 139 8.19 -7.95 -12.09
CA ARG A 139 8.26 -9.21 -11.30
C ARG A 139 9.42 -10.10 -11.71
N TYR A 140 9.89 -9.98 -12.95
CA TYR A 140 11.01 -10.73 -13.47
C TYR A 140 12.06 -9.84 -14.12
N SER A 141 13.33 -10.19 -13.91
CA SER A 141 14.45 -9.57 -14.59
C SER A 141 15.35 -10.61 -15.21
N MET A 142 15.75 -10.42 -16.46
CA MET A 142 16.69 -11.30 -17.15
C MET A 142 17.99 -10.55 -17.41
N SER A 143 19.12 -11.18 -17.01
CA SER A 143 20.43 -10.61 -17.32
C SER A 143 20.64 -10.49 -18.84
N ALA A 144 21.17 -9.33 -19.27
CA ALA A 144 21.60 -9.15 -20.66
C ALA A 144 22.64 -10.20 -21.11
N LYS A 145 23.40 -10.79 -20.16
CA LYS A 145 24.40 -11.83 -20.37
C LYS A 145 23.81 -13.25 -20.27
N CYS A 146 22.49 -13.42 -20.15
CA CYS A 146 21.87 -14.74 -20.13
C CYS A 146 22.24 -15.52 -21.38
N ALA A 147 22.84 -16.68 -21.21
CA ALA A 147 23.34 -17.50 -22.32
C ALA A 147 22.20 -18.14 -23.16
N ASN A 148 21.06 -18.44 -22.52
CA ASN A 148 19.88 -19.00 -23.17
C ASN A 148 18.63 -18.23 -22.83
N LYS A 149 18.44 -17.11 -23.53
CA LYS A 149 17.29 -16.20 -23.30
C LYS A 149 15.95 -16.85 -23.63
N GLU A 150 15.92 -17.73 -24.65
CA GLU A 150 14.70 -18.45 -25.05
C GLU A 150 14.22 -19.39 -23.94
N ALA A 151 15.13 -20.17 -23.36
CA ALA A 151 14.77 -21.02 -22.23
C ALA A 151 14.33 -20.24 -21.00
N ALA A 152 14.99 -19.11 -20.71
CA ALA A 152 14.59 -18.21 -19.62
C ALA A 152 13.19 -17.64 -19.85
N MET A 153 12.88 -17.21 -21.07
CA MET A 153 11.53 -16.70 -21.39
C MET A 153 10.47 -17.79 -21.30
N LYS A 154 10.73 -19.01 -21.78
CA LYS A 154 9.81 -20.15 -21.63
C LYS A 154 9.58 -20.52 -20.17
N PHE A 155 10.61 -20.42 -19.33
CA PHE A 155 10.47 -20.63 -17.88
C PHE A 155 9.57 -19.56 -17.25
N ILE A 156 9.79 -18.30 -17.59
CA ILE A 156 8.96 -17.18 -17.09
C ILE A 156 7.51 -17.33 -17.59
N ASP A 157 7.32 -17.64 -18.87
CA ASP A 157 6.00 -17.83 -19.48
C ASP A 157 5.19 -18.94 -18.79
N GLY A 158 5.86 -19.99 -18.32
CA GLY A 158 5.23 -21.07 -17.56
C GLY A 158 4.55 -20.62 -16.25
N PHE A 159 4.97 -19.50 -15.66
CA PHE A 159 4.30 -18.96 -14.48
C PHE A 159 2.93 -18.34 -14.77
N TYR A 160 2.65 -18.00 -16.04
CA TYR A 160 1.37 -17.45 -16.48
C TYR A 160 0.36 -18.50 -16.92
N ASP A 161 0.69 -19.79 -16.81
CA ASP A 161 -0.29 -20.87 -16.86
C ASP A 161 -1.29 -20.72 -15.70
N GLU A 162 -2.58 -20.97 -15.97
CA GLU A 162 -3.67 -20.75 -15.02
C GLU A 162 -3.47 -21.52 -13.70
N VAL A 163 -3.12 -22.81 -13.80
CA VAL A 163 -2.93 -23.67 -12.62
C VAL A 163 -1.64 -23.31 -11.89
N VAL A 164 -0.58 -22.95 -12.62
CA VAL A 164 0.67 -22.49 -12.02
C VAL A 164 0.48 -21.16 -11.32
N SER A 165 -0.17 -20.19 -11.97
CA SER A 165 -0.47 -18.87 -11.38
C SER A 165 -1.22 -18.98 -10.05
N MET A 166 -2.24 -19.83 -10.00
CA MET A 166 -3.00 -20.10 -8.79
C MET A 166 -2.11 -20.67 -7.68
N GLN A 167 -1.22 -21.61 -8.00
CA GLN A 167 -0.29 -22.21 -7.03
C GLN A 167 0.79 -21.21 -6.58
N VAL A 168 1.22 -20.31 -7.45
CA VAL A 168 2.14 -19.22 -7.09
C VAL A 168 1.53 -18.33 -5.99
N LEU A 169 0.25 -18.02 -6.09
CA LEU A 169 -0.43 -17.15 -5.15
C LEU A 169 -0.86 -17.87 -3.85
N PHE A 170 -1.41 -19.09 -3.95
CA PHE A 170 -2.07 -19.75 -2.81
C PHE A 170 -1.33 -20.99 -2.29
N GLY A 171 -0.25 -21.43 -2.95
CA GLY A 171 0.49 -22.64 -2.59
C GLY A 171 0.12 -23.85 -3.40
N GLY A 172 0.90 -24.94 -3.23
CA GLY A 172 0.83 -26.13 -4.08
C GLY A 172 -0.43 -26.98 -3.88
N ILE A 173 -0.98 -27.50 -4.98
CA ILE A 173 -2.01 -28.56 -4.92
C ILE A 173 -1.43 -29.79 -4.21
N SER A 174 -0.19 -30.17 -4.55
CA SER A 174 0.50 -31.31 -3.93
C SER A 174 0.76 -31.12 -2.44
N ASP A 175 0.84 -29.88 -1.98
CA ASP A 175 1.13 -29.53 -0.60
C ASP A 175 -0.15 -29.34 0.23
N GLY A 176 -1.32 -29.55 -0.40
CA GLY A 176 -2.62 -29.45 0.25
C GLY A 176 -3.06 -28.01 0.55
N CYS A 177 -2.53 -27.05 -0.24
CA CYS A 177 -2.97 -25.64 -0.14
C CYS A 177 -4.21 -25.38 -1.00
N ILE A 178 -4.37 -26.13 -2.08
CA ILE A 178 -5.48 -26.02 -3.03
C ILE A 178 -6.05 -27.40 -3.29
N ALA A 179 -7.36 -27.55 -3.27
CA ALA A 179 -8.06 -28.73 -3.80
C ALA A 179 -8.33 -28.54 -5.29
N ASP A 180 -7.96 -29.54 -6.10
CA ASP A 180 -8.45 -29.71 -7.46
C ASP A 180 -9.63 -30.68 -7.42
N ASN A 181 -10.83 -30.20 -7.77
CA ASN A 181 -12.06 -31.00 -7.74
C ASN A 181 -12.20 -31.92 -8.95
N GLY A 182 -11.32 -31.82 -9.94
CA GLY A 182 -11.31 -32.67 -11.12
C GLY A 182 -12.36 -32.33 -12.18
N ASP A 183 -13.14 -31.29 -11.97
CA ASP A 183 -14.17 -30.77 -12.88
C ASP A 183 -13.86 -29.37 -13.43
N GLY A 184 -12.62 -28.92 -13.25
CA GLY A 184 -12.15 -27.57 -13.60
C GLY A 184 -12.51 -26.51 -12.56
N THR A 185 -12.86 -26.92 -11.36
CA THR A 185 -13.04 -26.02 -10.20
C THR A 185 -11.98 -26.31 -9.13
N TYR A 186 -11.62 -25.28 -8.38
CA TYR A 186 -10.59 -25.33 -7.37
C TYR A 186 -11.08 -24.68 -6.07
N ALA A 187 -10.44 -25.01 -4.95
CA ALA A 187 -10.71 -24.36 -3.67
C ALA A 187 -9.42 -24.17 -2.87
N VAL A 188 -9.19 -22.97 -2.35
CA VAL A 188 -8.12 -22.70 -1.38
C VAL A 188 -8.51 -23.36 -0.05
N LEU A 189 -7.63 -24.20 0.46
CA LEU A 189 -7.85 -24.95 1.70
C LEU A 189 -7.36 -24.16 2.91
N PRO A 190 -7.98 -24.34 4.07
CA PRO A 190 -7.47 -23.78 5.33
C PRO A 190 -6.13 -24.40 5.71
N PRO A 191 -5.35 -23.75 6.59
CA PRO A 191 -4.14 -24.33 7.16
C PRO A 191 -4.39 -25.73 7.72
N GLN A 192 -3.44 -26.64 7.51
CA GLN A 192 -3.52 -28.00 8.10
C GLN A 192 -3.39 -27.95 9.62
N ASP A 193 -2.63 -27.00 10.17
CA ASP A 193 -2.55 -26.69 11.58
C ASP A 193 -3.49 -25.52 11.87
N PRO A 194 -4.59 -25.74 12.60
CA PRO A 194 -5.56 -24.69 12.89
C PRO A 194 -5.05 -23.58 13.84
N SER A 195 -3.86 -23.74 14.40
CA SER A 195 -3.22 -22.68 15.20
C SER A 195 -2.49 -21.63 14.33
N ILE A 196 -2.32 -21.92 13.04
CA ILE A 196 -1.71 -21.01 12.08
C ILE A 196 -2.83 -20.23 11.38
N ASP A 197 -2.73 -18.90 11.36
CA ASP A 197 -3.68 -18.11 10.59
C ASP A 197 -3.50 -18.32 9.06
N PRO A 198 -4.58 -18.16 8.27
CA PRO A 198 -4.54 -18.42 6.83
C PRO A 198 -3.53 -17.56 6.07
N GLY A 199 -3.35 -16.29 6.47
CA GLY A 199 -2.37 -15.39 5.86
C GLY A 199 -0.94 -15.88 6.07
N THR A 200 -0.57 -16.24 7.30
CA THR A 200 0.74 -16.85 7.62
C THR A 200 0.94 -18.17 6.86
N TRP A 201 -0.09 -19.00 6.75
CA TRP A 201 -0.05 -20.24 5.98
C TRP A 201 0.26 -19.97 4.50
N LYS A 202 -0.46 -19.04 3.88
CA LYS A 202 -0.24 -18.61 2.48
C LYS A 202 1.20 -18.14 2.28
N TRP A 203 1.71 -17.25 3.13
CA TRP A 203 3.07 -16.73 3.03
C TRP A 203 4.17 -17.79 3.16
N ASN A 204 3.93 -18.79 4.00
CA ASN A 204 4.89 -19.88 4.22
C ASN A 204 4.82 -20.98 3.13
N SER A 205 3.71 -21.08 2.42
CA SER A 205 3.41 -22.20 1.53
C SER A 205 3.39 -21.82 0.05
N SER A 206 3.56 -20.54 -0.29
CA SER A 206 3.47 -20.01 -1.65
C SER A 206 4.56 -18.97 -1.94
N PHE A 207 4.61 -18.48 -3.17
CA PHE A 207 5.36 -17.26 -3.48
C PHE A 207 4.59 -15.99 -3.09
N ALA A 208 3.33 -16.15 -2.68
CA ALA A 208 2.41 -15.06 -2.40
C ALA A 208 2.48 -13.98 -3.50
N ASP A 209 2.67 -12.72 -3.14
CA ASP A 209 2.70 -11.62 -4.10
C ASP A 209 4.06 -11.41 -4.80
N ASN A 210 5.03 -12.31 -4.58
CA ASN A 210 6.40 -12.14 -5.08
C ASN A 210 6.70 -12.86 -6.40
N GLY A 211 5.81 -13.74 -6.86
CA GLY A 211 5.94 -14.42 -8.15
C GLY A 211 5.22 -13.68 -9.28
N GLY A 212 5.60 -13.95 -10.53
CA GLY A 212 4.77 -13.60 -11.67
C GLY A 212 3.59 -14.56 -11.73
N MET A 213 2.39 -14.04 -11.99
CA MET A 213 1.15 -14.78 -12.06
C MET A 213 0.11 -14.00 -12.84
N TYR A 214 -0.91 -14.70 -13.30
CA TYR A 214 -2.10 -14.12 -13.90
C TYR A 214 -3.32 -14.88 -13.42
N ILE A 215 -4.05 -14.30 -12.49
CA ILE A 215 -5.33 -14.85 -12.00
C ILE A 215 -6.43 -14.25 -12.85
N ARG A 216 -7.15 -15.08 -13.56
CA ARG A 216 -8.24 -14.68 -14.46
C ARG A 216 -9.53 -14.51 -13.66
N ASP A 217 -10.38 -13.58 -14.07
CA ASP A 217 -11.70 -13.35 -13.43
C ASP A 217 -12.67 -14.53 -13.62
N ASP A 218 -12.49 -15.31 -14.68
CA ASP A 218 -13.32 -16.49 -14.97
C ASP A 218 -12.80 -17.79 -14.35
N LEU A 219 -11.68 -17.73 -13.60
CA LEU A 219 -11.15 -18.87 -12.84
C LEU A 219 -12.15 -19.30 -11.77
N LYS A 220 -12.57 -20.56 -11.84
CA LYS A 220 -13.53 -21.14 -10.88
C LYS A 220 -12.79 -21.57 -9.60
N LEU A 221 -12.37 -20.58 -8.83
CA LEU A 221 -11.65 -20.74 -7.57
C LEU A 221 -12.50 -20.25 -6.40
N THR A 222 -12.74 -21.13 -5.42
CA THR A 222 -13.26 -20.71 -4.12
C THR A 222 -12.11 -20.20 -3.28
N LEU A 223 -12.17 -18.92 -2.89
CA LEU A 223 -11.13 -18.27 -2.07
C LEU A 223 -11.10 -18.83 -0.66
N GLY A 224 -9.92 -18.79 -0.03
CA GLY A 224 -9.74 -19.08 1.38
C GLY A 224 -10.45 -18.07 2.28
N THR A 225 -10.62 -18.43 3.54
CA THR A 225 -11.37 -17.61 4.53
C THR A 225 -10.72 -16.25 4.77
N ASP A 226 -9.39 -16.15 4.70
CA ASP A 226 -8.64 -14.90 4.80
C ASP A 226 -9.00 -13.94 3.66
N MET A 227 -9.00 -14.41 2.43
CA MET A 227 -9.34 -13.58 1.26
C MET A 227 -10.84 -13.24 1.21
N GLN A 228 -11.70 -14.13 1.69
CA GLN A 228 -13.12 -13.82 1.84
C GLN A 228 -13.33 -12.71 2.88
N ALA A 229 -12.67 -12.80 4.03
CA ALA A 229 -12.71 -11.76 5.06
C ALA A 229 -12.17 -10.42 4.54
N VAL A 230 -11.04 -10.42 3.83
CA VAL A 230 -10.51 -9.21 3.18
C VAL A 230 -11.53 -8.55 2.26
N ASN A 231 -12.20 -9.33 1.40
CA ASN A 231 -13.19 -8.80 0.48
C ASN A 231 -14.41 -8.25 1.22
N GLU A 232 -14.89 -8.95 2.24
CA GLU A 232 -16.02 -8.50 3.07
C GLU A 232 -15.68 -7.22 3.83
N GLU A 233 -14.53 -7.18 4.49
CA GLU A 233 -14.07 -6.03 5.27
C GLU A 233 -13.82 -4.79 4.40
N LYS A 234 -13.27 -4.98 3.19
CA LYS A 234 -13.00 -3.89 2.25
C LYS A 234 -14.24 -3.37 1.54
N SER A 235 -15.32 -4.13 1.50
CA SER A 235 -16.55 -3.71 0.82
C SER A 235 -17.14 -2.40 1.37
N VAL A 236 -16.80 -2.04 2.59
CA VAL A 236 -17.17 -0.73 3.19
C VAL A 236 -16.59 0.46 2.42
N TYR A 237 -15.53 0.26 1.63
CA TYR A 237 -14.88 1.30 0.82
C TYR A 237 -15.35 1.31 -0.65
N ASP A 238 -16.08 0.29 -1.12
CA ASP A 238 -16.51 0.18 -2.51
C ASP A 238 -17.21 1.45 -3.04
N PRO A 239 -18.10 2.12 -2.27
CA PRO A 239 -18.73 3.35 -2.72
C PRO A 239 -17.75 4.50 -3.02
N LEU A 240 -16.56 4.46 -2.46
CA LEU A 240 -15.53 5.49 -2.68
C LEU A 240 -14.81 5.34 -4.03
N PHE A 241 -15.03 4.22 -4.73
CA PHE A 241 -14.42 3.94 -6.02
C PHE A 241 -15.41 4.12 -7.20
N GLU A 242 -16.71 4.23 -6.95
CA GLU A 242 -17.74 4.29 -8.00
C GLU A 242 -17.61 5.53 -8.90
N ASP A 243 -17.19 6.67 -8.33
CA ASP A 243 -17.13 7.95 -9.02
C ASP A 243 -15.68 8.46 -9.19
N LEU A 244 -14.68 7.56 -9.23
CA LEU A 244 -13.29 7.97 -9.43
C LEU A 244 -13.07 8.54 -10.82
N ASP A 245 -12.62 9.80 -10.89
CA ASP A 245 -12.10 10.37 -12.14
C ASP A 245 -10.67 9.86 -12.39
N THR A 246 -10.48 9.17 -13.50
CA THR A 246 -9.16 8.65 -13.88
C THR A 246 -8.12 9.75 -14.12
N GLN A 247 -8.53 10.99 -14.37
CA GLN A 247 -7.63 12.14 -14.49
C GLN A 247 -7.07 12.61 -13.15
N ASP A 248 -7.74 12.26 -12.05
CA ASP A 248 -7.28 12.52 -10.69
C ASP A 248 -6.45 11.36 -10.10
N ILE A 249 -6.15 10.36 -10.92
CA ILE A 249 -5.33 9.21 -10.52
C ILE A 249 -3.97 9.29 -11.17
N TYR A 250 -2.91 9.36 -10.36
CA TYR A 250 -1.54 9.26 -10.87
C TYR A 250 -1.15 7.79 -11.09
N PRO A 251 -1.09 7.30 -12.34
CA PRO A 251 -0.94 5.88 -12.65
C PRO A 251 0.55 5.47 -12.64
N ALA A 252 1.18 5.48 -11.47
CA ALA A 252 2.63 5.30 -11.30
C ALA A 252 3.21 4.08 -12.03
N LEU A 253 2.47 2.95 -12.06
CA LEU A 253 2.90 1.71 -12.73
C LEU A 253 2.98 1.82 -14.25
N PHE A 254 2.20 2.73 -14.84
CA PHE A 254 2.13 2.90 -16.29
C PHE A 254 3.01 4.02 -16.82
N MET A 255 3.65 4.77 -15.92
CA MET A 255 4.56 5.84 -16.31
C MET A 255 5.83 5.28 -16.93
N LYS A 256 6.25 5.87 -18.06
CA LYS A 256 7.47 5.48 -18.77
C LYS A 256 8.45 6.63 -18.76
N TYR A 257 9.68 6.33 -18.35
CA TYR A 257 10.77 7.29 -18.25
C TYR A 257 11.96 6.83 -19.10
N SER A 258 12.78 7.78 -19.54
CA SER A 258 14.10 7.46 -20.09
C SER A 258 15.02 6.91 -18.98
N ALA A 259 16.13 6.29 -19.35
CA ALA A 259 17.12 5.84 -18.38
C ALA A 259 17.71 7.00 -17.55
N ASP A 260 17.94 8.14 -18.18
CA ASP A 260 18.48 9.34 -17.54
C ASP A 260 17.46 9.95 -16.56
N ASP A 261 16.18 10.03 -16.97
CA ASP A 261 15.11 10.49 -16.09
C ASP A 261 14.92 9.55 -14.90
N THR A 262 14.97 8.23 -15.14
CA THR A 262 14.86 7.23 -14.06
C THR A 262 15.96 7.42 -13.01
N ASN A 263 17.20 7.64 -13.44
CA ASN A 263 18.31 7.89 -12.55
C ASN A 263 18.15 9.23 -11.78
N THR A 264 17.70 10.27 -12.46
CA THR A 264 17.44 11.59 -11.88
C THR A 264 16.33 11.49 -10.81
N LEU A 265 15.20 10.87 -11.17
CA LEU A 265 14.09 10.64 -10.25
C LEU A 265 14.53 9.87 -9.00
N ALA A 266 15.34 8.83 -9.16
CA ALA A 266 15.79 8.00 -8.05
C ALA A 266 16.74 8.77 -7.09
N MET A 267 17.70 9.52 -7.66
CA MET A 267 18.63 10.33 -6.86
C MET A 267 17.92 11.44 -6.08
N ASN A 268 17.05 12.17 -6.74
CA ASN A 268 16.26 13.23 -6.12
C ASN A 268 15.35 12.65 -5.04
N GLN A 269 14.69 11.51 -5.32
CA GLN A 269 13.78 10.89 -4.36
C GLN A 269 14.48 10.46 -3.07
N ALA A 270 15.71 9.98 -3.14
CA ALA A 270 16.48 9.64 -1.94
C ALA A 270 16.72 10.88 -1.05
N ASN A 271 17.03 12.03 -1.66
CA ASN A 271 17.22 13.29 -0.92
C ASN A 271 15.90 13.80 -0.33
N ILE A 272 14.82 13.75 -1.12
CA ILE A 272 13.47 14.13 -0.68
C ILE A 272 13.05 13.29 0.52
N ASN A 273 13.18 11.96 0.43
CA ASN A 273 12.79 11.04 1.52
C ASN A 273 13.56 11.33 2.81
N ASN A 274 14.86 11.62 2.73
CA ASN A 274 15.65 11.98 3.91
C ASN A 274 15.09 13.21 4.62
N ILE A 275 14.68 14.24 3.89
CA ILE A 275 14.13 15.48 4.47
C ILE A 275 12.73 15.20 5.03
N THR A 276 11.86 14.59 4.26
CA THR A 276 10.46 14.36 4.65
C THR A 276 10.38 13.43 5.87
N ASP A 277 11.14 12.34 5.90
CA ASP A 277 11.15 11.35 6.98
C ASP A 277 11.63 11.96 8.31
N GLN A 278 12.75 12.69 8.25
CA GLN A 278 13.29 13.36 9.44
C GLN A 278 12.36 14.45 9.96
N THR A 279 11.81 15.26 9.06
CA THR A 279 10.95 16.38 9.45
C THR A 279 9.63 15.89 10.01
N TRP A 280 8.99 14.92 9.36
CA TRP A 280 7.76 14.30 9.85
C TRP A 280 7.96 13.71 11.26
N SER A 281 9.01 12.93 11.44
CA SER A 281 9.32 12.31 12.74
C SER A 281 9.54 13.36 13.83
N ALA A 282 10.27 14.44 13.51
CA ALA A 282 10.52 15.53 14.43
C ALA A 282 9.24 16.33 14.77
N TRP A 283 8.42 16.64 13.78
CA TRP A 283 7.16 17.36 13.99
C TRP A 283 6.17 16.57 14.84
N VAL A 284 6.01 15.29 14.53
CA VAL A 284 5.02 14.47 15.24
C VAL A 284 5.45 14.20 16.68
N SER A 285 6.73 13.90 16.92
CA SER A 285 7.21 13.49 18.25
C SER A 285 7.53 14.65 19.20
N ASP A 286 7.63 15.87 18.70
CA ASP A 286 7.97 17.07 19.50
C ASP A 286 6.87 18.13 19.42
N SER A 287 6.00 18.15 20.42
CA SER A 287 4.88 19.09 20.51
C SER A 287 5.29 20.56 20.76
N SER A 288 6.58 20.84 20.98
CA SER A 288 7.09 22.20 21.08
C SER A 288 7.35 22.86 19.73
N ARG A 289 7.36 22.07 18.65
CA ARG A 289 7.57 22.57 17.29
C ARG A 289 6.30 23.21 16.74
N ASP A 290 6.48 24.37 16.12
CA ASP A 290 5.42 25.10 15.42
C ASP A 290 5.47 24.75 13.93
N ILE A 291 4.62 23.79 13.52
CA ILE A 291 4.60 23.28 12.15
C ILE A 291 4.22 24.39 11.16
N ASP A 292 3.32 25.32 11.55
CA ASP A 292 2.93 26.44 10.68
C ASP A 292 4.10 27.37 10.43
N ALA A 293 4.88 27.68 11.47
CA ALA A 293 6.06 28.54 11.33
C ALA A 293 7.20 27.90 10.54
N GLU A 294 7.30 26.57 10.55
CA GLU A 294 8.36 25.83 9.86
C GLU A 294 8.00 25.40 8.44
N TRP A 295 6.72 25.47 8.07
CA TRP A 295 6.19 24.88 6.85
C TRP A 295 6.83 25.40 5.57
N ASP A 296 6.92 26.70 5.39
CA ASP A 296 7.44 27.31 4.16
C ASP A 296 8.92 26.93 3.94
N ALA A 297 9.73 26.96 5.00
CA ALA A 297 11.14 26.57 4.94
C ALA A 297 11.29 25.07 4.62
N TYR A 298 10.43 24.24 5.15
CA TYR A 298 10.38 22.81 4.83
C TYR A 298 10.04 22.60 3.35
N VAL A 299 8.98 23.21 2.83
CA VAL A 299 8.59 23.11 1.41
C VAL A 299 9.73 23.55 0.50
N GLU A 300 10.38 24.70 0.79
CA GLU A 300 11.55 25.16 0.02
C GLU A 300 12.69 24.14 0.02
N SER A 301 12.96 23.51 1.17
CA SER A 301 14.01 22.48 1.28
C SER A 301 13.71 21.24 0.44
N VAL A 302 12.46 20.76 0.45
CA VAL A 302 12.03 19.59 -0.34
C VAL A 302 12.04 19.90 -1.84
N MET A 303 11.56 21.08 -2.24
CA MET A 303 11.61 21.54 -3.64
C MET A 303 13.06 21.62 -4.15
N SER A 304 13.95 22.19 -3.34
CA SER A 304 15.38 22.34 -3.66
C SER A 304 16.15 21.01 -3.66
N ALA A 305 15.65 19.99 -2.93
CA ALA A 305 16.24 18.63 -2.93
C ALA A 305 15.97 17.85 -4.23
N GLY A 306 15.27 18.45 -5.18
CA GLY A 306 14.99 17.90 -6.50
C GLY A 306 13.52 17.61 -6.78
N LEU A 307 12.59 17.95 -5.87
CA LEU A 307 11.17 17.72 -6.13
C LEU A 307 10.67 18.50 -7.33
N SER A 308 11.12 19.76 -7.54
CA SER A 308 10.75 20.55 -8.71
C SER A 308 11.05 19.81 -10.02
N GLN A 309 12.26 19.27 -10.15
CA GLN A 309 12.67 18.50 -11.33
C GLN A 309 11.88 17.19 -11.45
N ASN A 310 11.63 16.50 -10.34
CA ASN A 310 10.83 15.28 -10.36
C ASN A 310 9.40 15.55 -10.84
N LEU A 311 8.79 16.67 -10.45
CA LEU A 311 7.45 17.05 -10.89
C LEU A 311 7.42 17.35 -12.40
N GLU A 312 8.42 18.05 -12.95
CA GLU A 312 8.52 18.32 -14.40
C GLU A 312 8.63 17.01 -15.21
N ILE A 313 9.52 16.09 -14.80
CA ILE A 313 9.70 14.80 -15.48
C ILE A 313 8.42 13.97 -15.43
N ARG A 314 7.77 13.92 -14.26
CA ARG A 314 6.54 13.14 -14.07
C ARG A 314 5.36 13.74 -14.79
N GLN A 315 5.25 15.07 -14.86
CA GLN A 315 4.21 15.75 -15.61
C GLN A 315 4.31 15.41 -17.12
N ALA A 316 5.49 15.49 -17.70
CA ALA A 316 5.70 15.17 -19.12
C ALA A 316 5.33 13.69 -19.44
N ALA A 317 5.66 12.77 -18.52
CA ALA A 317 5.28 11.37 -18.66
C ALA A 317 3.76 11.17 -18.53
N PHE A 318 3.11 11.89 -17.62
CA PHE A 318 1.67 11.83 -17.40
C PHE A 318 0.89 12.39 -18.59
N GLU A 319 1.31 13.51 -19.16
CA GLU A 319 0.72 14.05 -20.40
C GLU A 319 0.82 13.05 -21.56
N THR A 320 1.99 12.39 -21.69
CA THR A 320 2.18 11.34 -22.69
C THR A 320 1.24 10.15 -22.46
N TYR A 321 1.06 9.75 -21.20
CA TYR A 321 0.13 8.69 -20.82
C TYR A 321 -1.31 9.07 -21.20
N LEU A 322 -1.78 10.24 -20.79
CA LEU A 322 -3.14 10.71 -21.10
C LEU A 322 -3.40 10.80 -22.61
N ALA A 323 -2.43 11.26 -23.38
CA ALA A 323 -2.53 11.34 -24.83
C ALA A 323 -2.66 9.97 -25.53
N ASN A 324 -2.23 8.88 -24.86
CA ASN A 324 -2.31 7.52 -25.39
C ASN A 324 -3.54 6.74 -24.89
N GLN A 325 -4.38 7.34 -24.05
CA GLN A 325 -5.61 6.71 -23.55
C GLN A 325 -6.84 6.98 -24.48
N GLY A 326 -6.69 7.88 -25.47
CA GLY A 326 -7.75 8.30 -26.41
C GLY A 326 -7.87 7.44 -27.66
#